data_158ccde58efe0740287400baf6d4d853
#
_entry.id   158ccde58efe0740287400baf6d4d853
#
_cell.length_a   1.000
_cell.length_b   1.000
_cell.length_c   1.000
_cell.angle_alpha   90.00
_cell.angle_beta   90.00
_cell.angle_gamma   90.00
#
_symmetry.space_group_name_H-M   'P 1'
#
loop_
_entity.id
_entity.type
_entity.pdbx_description
1 polymer ?
#
loop_
_entity_poly.entity_id
_entity_poly.type
_entity_poly.pdbx_seq_one_letter_code
_entity_poly.pdbx_strand_id
1 'polypeptide(L)'
;LKLTESTSGKVGARIQNKFAKSSHLSPMHSLANGFNEEDLIEFDERIKKFLNINLEQKLEYICEPKIDGLSLNLTYKKGNLLTAATRGDGKIGENVTNNIQNIKNIPISLKGNYPELIEIRGEIFLSKSDFQKINENLENSNKFSNPRNAAAGSLRQLDYNISRSRPLKFLAHGKGKSSKKFFQFDKFYQNLESFGILRNKLNLKTTNLKLIYEFYKQVDNKRSSLDYDIDG
;
A
#
# COMPACT_ATOMS: atom_id res chain seq x y z
N LEU A 1 25.51 32.41 3.13
CA LEU A 1 25.38 30.97 3.18
C LEU A 1 23.91 30.66 2.89
N LYS A 2 23.60 30.24 1.65
CA LYS A 2 22.26 29.71 1.29
C LYS A 2 22.13 28.33 1.88
N LEU A 3 21.19 28.15 2.79
CA LEU A 3 20.75 26.83 3.28
C LEU A 3 20.15 26.05 2.09
N THR A 4 20.81 24.98 1.72
CA THR A 4 20.27 24.01 0.78
C THR A 4 19.02 23.38 1.40
N GLU A 5 17.88 23.52 0.73
CA GLU A 5 16.63 22.90 1.14
C GLU A 5 16.83 21.38 1.30
N SER A 6 16.62 20.90 2.51
CA SER A 6 16.63 19.49 2.86
C SER A 6 15.61 18.73 2.01
N THR A 7 16.05 17.70 1.32
CA THR A 7 15.21 16.82 0.49
C THR A 7 14.20 15.98 1.28
N SER A 8 14.26 16.00 2.62
CA SER A 8 13.39 15.23 3.52
C SER A 8 11.94 15.72 3.62
N GLY A 9 11.60 16.88 3.01
CA GLY A 9 10.24 17.45 3.04
C GLY A 9 9.31 17.05 1.89
N LYS A 10 9.78 16.33 0.86
CA LYS A 10 8.94 15.95 -0.30
C LYS A 10 8.47 14.52 -0.19
N VAL A 11 7.37 14.33 0.52
CA VAL A 11 6.66 13.05 0.60
C VAL A 11 5.89 12.80 -0.72
N GLY A 12 6.33 11.79 -1.47
CA GLY A 12 5.64 11.31 -2.67
C GLY A 12 6.23 11.77 -4.01
N ALA A 13 5.94 11.01 -5.06
CA ALA A 13 6.33 11.36 -6.42
C ALA A 13 5.56 12.59 -6.91
N ARG A 14 6.20 13.47 -7.70
CA ARG A 14 5.53 14.60 -8.34
C ARG A 14 4.35 14.12 -9.18
N ILE A 15 3.20 14.77 -9.01
CA ILE A 15 2.00 14.51 -9.82
C ILE A 15 2.31 14.89 -11.27
N GLN A 16 2.15 13.93 -12.18
CA GLN A 16 2.32 14.22 -13.61
C GLN A 16 1.13 15.03 -14.12
N ASN A 17 1.39 16.06 -14.94
CA ASN A 17 0.34 16.91 -15.50
C ASN A 17 -0.57 16.19 -16.54
N LYS A 18 -0.23 14.94 -16.91
CA LYS A 18 -0.92 14.13 -17.93
C LYS A 18 -2.17 13.41 -17.40
N PHE A 19 -2.29 13.24 -16.09
CA PHE A 19 -3.43 12.61 -15.46
C PHE A 19 -4.29 13.64 -14.74
N ALA A 20 -5.60 13.44 -14.74
CA ALA A 20 -6.49 14.21 -13.88
C ALA A 20 -6.08 14.02 -12.41
N LYS A 21 -6.19 15.05 -11.62
CA LYS A 21 -5.91 15.01 -10.18
C LYS A 21 -7.12 14.48 -9.43
N SER A 22 -6.89 13.73 -8.36
CA SER A 22 -7.91 13.23 -7.44
C SER A 22 -7.48 13.48 -6.01
N SER A 23 -8.33 14.13 -5.22
CA SER A 23 -8.09 14.35 -3.80
C SER A 23 -8.48 13.11 -3.00
N HIS A 24 -7.64 12.78 -1.99
CA HIS A 24 -7.97 11.76 -1.01
C HIS A 24 -8.97 12.31 0.02
N LEU A 25 -9.94 11.50 0.43
CA LEU A 25 -10.93 11.90 1.45
C LEU A 25 -10.29 11.99 2.85
N SER A 26 -9.17 11.30 3.05
CA SER A 26 -8.28 11.48 4.20
C SER A 26 -6.83 11.37 3.75
N PRO A 27 -5.88 12.11 4.38
CA PRO A 27 -4.48 12.13 3.95
C PRO A 27 -3.83 10.74 3.98
N MET A 28 -2.96 10.45 3.02
CA MET A 28 -2.09 9.27 3.00
C MET A 28 -0.74 9.64 3.59
N HIS A 29 -0.48 9.22 4.82
CA HIS A 29 0.77 9.50 5.51
C HIS A 29 1.88 8.55 5.06
N SER A 30 3.14 9.00 5.19
CA SER A 30 4.31 8.13 5.13
C SER A 30 4.50 7.40 6.45
N LEU A 31 5.19 6.26 6.40
CA LEU A 31 5.56 5.49 7.57
C LEU A 31 6.94 5.94 8.07
N ALA A 32 7.12 5.97 9.38
CA ALA A 32 8.43 6.08 9.99
C ALA A 32 9.17 4.75 9.88
N ASN A 33 10.50 4.78 9.90
CA ASN A 33 11.34 3.59 9.89
C ASN A 33 11.71 3.21 11.33
N GLY A 34 11.86 1.90 11.58
CA GLY A 34 12.51 1.31 12.73
C GLY A 34 13.49 0.26 12.23
N PHE A 35 14.67 0.17 12.81
CA PHE A 35 15.78 -0.67 12.33
C PHE A 35 16.18 -1.75 13.32
N ASN A 36 15.77 -1.64 14.56
CA ASN A 36 16.16 -2.54 15.66
C ASN A 36 15.01 -2.74 16.65
N GLU A 37 15.27 -3.52 17.69
CA GLU A 37 14.29 -3.85 18.72
C GLU A 37 13.97 -2.63 19.62
N GLU A 38 14.97 -1.78 19.85
CA GLU A 38 14.85 -0.56 20.64
C GLU A 38 13.87 0.42 19.97
N ASP A 39 13.98 0.62 18.65
CA ASP A 39 13.05 1.46 17.88
C ASP A 39 11.59 0.97 18.00
N LEU A 40 11.39 -0.36 18.07
CA LEU A 40 10.08 -0.96 18.25
C LEU A 40 9.50 -0.68 19.65
N ILE A 41 10.34 -0.77 20.68
CA ILE A 41 9.97 -0.45 22.07
C ILE A 41 9.60 1.03 22.18
N GLU A 42 10.42 1.92 21.65
CA GLU A 42 10.15 3.36 21.62
C GLU A 42 8.87 3.70 20.86
N PHE A 43 8.60 2.99 19.77
CA PHE A 43 7.34 3.14 19.01
C PHE A 43 6.13 2.75 19.85
N ASP A 44 6.15 1.62 20.56
CA ASP A 44 5.09 1.16 21.45
C ASP A 44 4.84 2.17 22.58
N GLU A 45 5.88 2.63 23.25
CA GLU A 45 5.78 3.66 24.29
C GLU A 45 5.20 4.97 23.76
N ARG A 46 5.64 5.44 22.59
CA ARG A 46 5.14 6.66 21.98
C ARG A 46 3.65 6.57 21.65
N ILE A 47 3.19 5.42 21.16
CA ILE A 47 1.75 5.17 20.93
C ILE A 47 0.98 5.20 22.26
N LYS A 48 1.47 4.54 23.31
CA LYS A 48 0.83 4.51 24.62
C LYS A 48 0.74 5.90 25.23
N LYS A 49 1.81 6.69 25.15
CA LYS A 49 1.82 8.09 25.57
C LYS A 49 0.81 8.94 24.78
N PHE A 50 0.74 8.75 23.46
CA PHE A 50 -0.23 9.45 22.61
C PHE A 50 -1.67 9.10 22.92
N LEU A 51 -1.96 7.84 23.23
CA LEU A 51 -3.28 7.35 23.63
C LEU A 51 -3.63 7.63 25.11
N ASN A 52 -2.68 8.18 25.87
CA ASN A 52 -2.81 8.43 27.31
C ASN A 52 -3.23 7.18 28.10
N ILE A 53 -2.57 6.06 27.82
CA ILE A 53 -2.78 4.77 28.51
C ILE A 53 -1.52 4.35 29.25
N ASN A 54 -1.67 3.43 30.23
CA ASN A 54 -0.54 2.92 31.00
C ASN A 54 0.49 2.21 30.10
N LEU A 55 1.78 2.45 30.36
CA LEU A 55 2.87 1.83 29.61
C LEU A 55 2.89 0.30 29.73
N GLU A 56 2.39 -0.26 30.81
CA GLU A 56 2.26 -1.71 31.00
C GLU A 56 1.09 -2.33 30.23
N GLN A 57 0.14 -1.51 29.76
CA GLN A 57 -0.99 -2.00 28.98
C GLN A 57 -0.53 -2.59 27.66
N LYS A 58 -0.92 -3.82 27.38
CA LYS A 58 -0.57 -4.48 26.11
C LYS A 58 -1.46 -3.94 24.99
N LEU A 59 -0.81 -3.49 23.92
CA LEU A 59 -1.47 -3.15 22.67
C LEU A 59 -1.41 -4.34 21.71
N GLU A 60 -2.45 -4.51 20.93
CA GLU A 60 -2.50 -5.53 19.87
C GLU A 60 -2.02 -4.93 18.55
N TYR A 61 -1.06 -5.59 17.93
CA TYR A 61 -0.47 -5.21 16.65
C TYR A 61 -0.80 -6.23 15.57
N ILE A 62 -0.99 -5.76 14.36
CA ILE A 62 -0.97 -6.56 13.15
C ILE A 62 0.25 -6.16 12.34
N CYS A 63 1.14 -7.12 12.10
CA CYS A 63 2.39 -6.95 11.38
C CYS A 63 2.28 -7.63 10.02
N GLU A 64 2.76 -7.00 8.97
CA GLU A 64 2.77 -7.55 7.61
C GLU A 64 3.96 -6.99 6.83
N PRO A 65 4.46 -7.72 5.80
CA PRO A 65 5.51 -7.20 4.95
C PRO A 65 5.05 -5.95 4.20
N LYS A 66 5.91 -4.93 4.19
CA LYS A 66 5.72 -3.71 3.39
C LYS A 66 6.13 -4.00 1.95
N ILE A 67 5.15 -4.21 1.08
CA ILE A 67 5.40 -4.47 -0.33
C ILE A 67 6.03 -3.26 -0.99
N ASP A 68 7.06 -3.49 -1.81
CA ASP A 68 7.71 -2.45 -2.59
C ASP A 68 7.03 -2.29 -3.96
N GLY A 69 6.13 -1.33 -4.04
CA GLY A 69 5.33 -1.05 -5.22
C GLY A 69 4.93 0.41 -5.33
N LEU A 70 3.74 0.68 -5.81
CA LEU A 70 3.15 2.00 -5.94
C LEU A 70 1.86 2.07 -5.12
N SER A 71 1.83 2.96 -4.12
CA SER A 71 0.66 3.12 -3.26
C SER A 71 -0.56 3.61 -4.04
N LEU A 72 -1.68 2.95 -3.83
CA LEU A 72 -2.96 3.24 -4.45
C LEU A 72 -4.06 3.39 -3.39
N ASN A 73 -4.93 4.37 -3.61
CA ASN A 73 -6.16 4.58 -2.86
C ASN A 73 -7.37 4.28 -3.76
N LEU A 74 -8.19 3.33 -3.36
CA LEU A 74 -9.42 2.94 -4.03
C LEU A 74 -10.59 3.54 -3.26
N THR A 75 -11.39 4.40 -3.88
CA THR A 75 -12.60 4.97 -3.29
C THR A 75 -13.82 4.26 -3.86
N TYR A 76 -14.56 3.60 -2.99
CA TYR A 76 -15.84 2.97 -3.32
C TYR A 76 -17.00 3.78 -2.73
N LYS A 77 -18.06 3.97 -3.52
CA LYS A 77 -19.32 4.56 -3.08
C LYS A 77 -20.47 3.64 -3.44
N LYS A 78 -21.30 3.31 -2.46
CA LYS A 78 -22.42 2.35 -2.62
C LYS A 78 -21.96 1.03 -3.27
N GLY A 79 -20.77 0.56 -2.83
CA GLY A 79 -20.15 -0.66 -3.33
C GLY A 79 -19.43 -0.54 -4.68
N ASN A 80 -19.64 0.48 -5.47
CA ASN A 80 -19.00 0.63 -6.78
C ASN A 80 -17.73 1.47 -6.70
N LEU A 81 -16.71 1.07 -7.46
CA LEU A 81 -15.44 1.79 -7.58
C LEU A 81 -15.72 3.16 -8.23
N LEU A 82 -15.51 4.22 -7.46
CA LEU A 82 -15.66 5.60 -7.91
C LEU A 82 -14.36 6.14 -8.50
N THR A 83 -13.27 6.01 -7.75
CA THR A 83 -11.94 6.48 -8.17
C THR A 83 -10.83 5.57 -7.65
N ALA A 84 -9.77 5.47 -8.44
CA ALA A 84 -8.49 4.93 -8.02
C ALA A 84 -7.42 6.02 -8.21
N ALA A 85 -6.68 6.35 -7.17
CA ALA A 85 -5.68 7.42 -7.20
C ALA A 85 -4.36 6.97 -6.61
N THR A 86 -3.25 7.37 -7.24
CA THR A 86 -1.90 7.20 -6.65
C THR A 86 -1.79 8.07 -5.40
N ARG A 87 -0.83 7.77 -4.52
CA ARG A 87 -0.62 8.55 -3.29
C ARG A 87 -0.35 10.04 -3.57
N GLY A 88 0.42 10.34 -4.63
CA GLY A 88 0.86 11.70 -4.92
C GLY A 88 1.63 12.31 -3.73
N ASP A 89 1.23 13.52 -3.33
CA ASP A 89 1.78 14.22 -2.17
C ASP A 89 1.11 13.82 -0.83
N GLY A 90 0.24 12.83 -0.86
CA GLY A 90 -0.55 12.35 0.28
C GLY A 90 -1.92 13.03 0.43
N LYS A 91 -2.18 14.14 -0.24
CA LYS A 91 -3.49 14.83 -0.28
C LYS A 91 -4.13 14.70 -1.65
N ILE A 92 -3.34 14.79 -2.71
CA ILE A 92 -3.78 14.76 -4.11
C ILE A 92 -2.89 13.77 -4.86
N GLY A 93 -3.52 12.83 -5.57
CA GLY A 93 -2.86 11.85 -6.42
C GLY A 93 -3.27 11.97 -7.89
N GLU A 94 -2.68 11.13 -8.73
CA GLU A 94 -3.08 10.96 -10.13
C GLU A 94 -4.28 10.02 -10.20
N ASN A 95 -5.33 10.40 -10.91
CA ASN A 95 -6.47 9.51 -11.16
C ASN A 95 -6.10 8.46 -12.20
N VAL A 96 -6.03 7.21 -11.77
CA VAL A 96 -5.68 6.05 -12.60
C VAL A 96 -6.82 5.05 -12.71
N THR A 97 -8.06 5.50 -12.51
CA THR A 97 -9.25 4.63 -12.47
C THR A 97 -9.39 3.79 -13.73
N ASN A 98 -9.14 4.35 -14.91
CA ASN A 98 -9.21 3.62 -16.17
C ASN A 98 -8.07 2.60 -16.33
N ASN A 99 -6.92 2.87 -15.72
CA ASN A 99 -5.72 2.03 -15.84
C ASN A 99 -5.81 0.74 -15.03
N ILE A 100 -6.61 0.73 -13.94
CA ILE A 100 -6.68 -0.41 -13.02
C ILE A 100 -7.81 -1.39 -13.30
N GLN A 101 -8.66 -1.12 -14.30
CA GLN A 101 -9.88 -1.91 -14.57
C GLN A 101 -9.64 -3.39 -14.86
N ASN A 102 -8.46 -3.77 -15.35
CA ASN A 102 -8.11 -5.16 -15.64
C ASN A 102 -7.30 -5.84 -14.53
N ILE A 103 -7.05 -5.15 -13.40
CA ILE A 103 -6.37 -5.77 -12.26
C ILE A 103 -7.36 -6.68 -11.56
N LYS A 104 -7.21 -8.00 -11.76
CA LYS A 104 -8.19 -9.04 -11.36
C LYS A 104 -8.58 -9.01 -9.89
N ASN A 105 -7.70 -8.54 -9.02
CA ASN A 105 -7.94 -8.49 -7.58
C ASN A 105 -8.35 -7.09 -7.07
N ILE A 106 -8.78 -6.21 -7.99
CA ILE A 106 -9.50 -4.97 -7.67
C ILE A 106 -10.91 -5.10 -8.22
N PRO A 107 -11.92 -5.41 -7.38
CA PRO A 107 -13.29 -5.53 -7.84
C PRO A 107 -13.86 -4.15 -8.25
N ILE A 108 -14.56 -4.09 -9.37
CA ILE A 108 -15.30 -2.89 -9.79
C ILE A 108 -16.49 -2.66 -8.85
N SER A 109 -17.06 -3.73 -8.31
CA SER A 109 -18.12 -3.68 -7.30
C SER A 109 -17.77 -4.58 -6.13
N LEU A 110 -17.84 -4.04 -4.91
CA LEU A 110 -17.63 -4.78 -3.68
C LEU A 110 -18.74 -5.80 -3.46
N LYS A 111 -18.41 -6.92 -2.83
CA LYS A 111 -19.33 -7.95 -2.38
C LYS A 111 -19.65 -7.79 -0.89
N GLY A 112 -20.63 -8.55 -0.40
CA GLY A 112 -20.94 -8.60 1.03
C GLY A 112 -21.53 -7.30 1.60
N ASN A 113 -21.34 -7.08 2.91
CA ASN A 113 -21.90 -5.93 3.64
C ASN A 113 -20.88 -4.78 3.71
N TYR A 114 -20.79 -4.00 2.65
CA TYR A 114 -19.86 -2.89 2.51
C TYR A 114 -20.42 -1.57 3.05
N PRO A 115 -19.54 -0.62 3.44
CA PRO A 115 -19.93 0.75 3.80
C PRO A 115 -20.49 1.52 2.58
N GLU A 116 -21.34 2.51 2.81
CA GLU A 116 -21.80 3.40 1.75
C GLU A 116 -20.64 4.13 1.06
N LEU A 117 -19.62 4.51 1.84
CA LEU A 117 -18.38 5.13 1.36
C LEU A 117 -17.19 4.50 2.07
N ILE A 118 -16.17 4.12 1.32
CA ILE A 118 -14.91 3.62 1.88
C ILE A 118 -13.75 3.90 0.94
N GLU A 119 -12.63 4.36 1.52
CA GLU A 119 -11.31 4.34 0.91
C GLU A 119 -10.54 3.11 1.37
N ILE A 120 -10.06 2.31 0.42
CA ILE A 120 -9.21 1.14 0.66
C ILE A 120 -7.83 1.43 0.10
N ARG A 121 -6.82 1.32 0.94
CA ARG A 121 -5.42 1.60 0.60
C ARG A 121 -4.66 0.32 0.43
N GLY A 122 -3.78 0.31 -0.54
CA GLY A 122 -2.94 -0.84 -0.82
C GLY A 122 -1.78 -0.48 -1.73
N GLU A 123 -1.06 -1.50 -2.14
CA GLU A 123 0.10 -1.38 -3.01
C GLU A 123 -0.17 -2.10 -4.32
N ILE A 124 0.07 -1.40 -5.44
CA ILE A 124 0.18 -2.02 -6.76
C ILE A 124 1.62 -2.44 -6.99
N PHE A 125 1.81 -3.66 -7.43
CA PHE A 125 3.13 -4.22 -7.66
C PHE A 125 3.12 -5.21 -8.83
N LEU A 126 4.31 -5.56 -9.29
CA LEU A 126 4.57 -6.70 -10.17
C LEU A 126 5.29 -7.77 -9.38
N SER A 127 4.95 -9.04 -9.65
CA SER A 127 5.77 -10.13 -9.14
C SER A 127 7.15 -10.14 -9.82
N LYS A 128 8.15 -10.71 -9.14
CA LYS A 128 9.51 -10.88 -9.72
C LYS A 128 9.47 -11.66 -11.02
N SER A 129 8.66 -12.72 -11.04
CA SER A 129 8.46 -13.57 -12.20
C SER A 129 7.80 -12.81 -13.37
N ASP A 130 6.81 -11.97 -13.11
CA ASP A 130 6.16 -11.17 -14.17
C ASP A 130 7.07 -10.02 -14.63
N PHE A 131 7.84 -9.41 -13.74
CA PHE A 131 8.84 -8.40 -14.06
C PHE A 131 9.92 -8.93 -15.03
N GLN A 132 10.43 -10.14 -14.77
CA GLN A 132 11.40 -10.78 -15.65
C GLN A 132 10.83 -10.98 -17.06
N LYS A 133 9.62 -11.54 -17.17
CA LYS A 133 8.93 -11.75 -18.45
C LYS A 133 8.71 -10.45 -19.22
N ILE A 134 8.37 -9.34 -18.53
CA ILE A 134 8.21 -8.04 -19.18
C ILE A 134 9.54 -7.57 -19.74
N ASN A 135 10.62 -7.66 -18.96
CA ASN A 135 11.93 -7.18 -19.37
C ASN A 135 12.56 -8.04 -20.51
N GLU A 136 12.28 -9.34 -20.55
CA GLU A 136 12.72 -10.22 -21.64
C GLU A 136 12.14 -9.79 -22.99
N ASN A 137 10.94 -9.22 -23.01
CA ASN A 137 10.25 -8.75 -24.20
C ASN A 137 10.54 -7.27 -24.56
N LEU A 138 11.41 -6.61 -23.83
CA LEU A 138 11.80 -5.21 -24.06
C LEU A 138 13.23 -5.13 -24.59
N GLU A 139 13.46 -4.17 -25.52
CA GLU A 139 14.81 -3.80 -25.92
C GLU A 139 15.62 -3.29 -24.72
N ASN A 140 16.93 -3.49 -24.73
CA ASN A 140 17.81 -3.17 -23.59
C ASN A 140 17.68 -1.72 -23.09
N SER A 141 17.48 -0.77 -24.01
CA SER A 141 17.27 0.65 -23.69
C SER A 141 15.97 0.95 -22.95
N ASN A 142 14.99 0.04 -23.01
CA ASN A 142 13.64 0.22 -22.48
C ASN A 142 13.34 -0.66 -21.26
N LYS A 143 14.33 -1.45 -20.80
CA LYS A 143 14.17 -2.32 -19.64
C LYS A 143 13.99 -1.52 -18.35
N PHE A 144 13.09 -2.00 -17.52
CA PHE A 144 12.89 -1.44 -16.19
C PHE A 144 14.00 -1.90 -15.24
N SER A 145 14.43 -1.02 -14.35
CA SER A 145 15.52 -1.29 -13.40
C SER A 145 15.11 -2.23 -12.25
N ASN A 146 13.82 -2.20 -11.86
CA ASN A 146 13.29 -3.02 -10.77
C ASN A 146 11.76 -3.19 -10.89
N PRO A 147 11.16 -4.15 -10.14
CA PRO A 147 9.71 -4.41 -10.17
C PRO A 147 8.85 -3.20 -9.81
N ARG A 148 9.29 -2.36 -8.86
CA ARG A 148 8.58 -1.13 -8.47
C ARG A 148 8.49 -0.14 -9.63
N ASN A 149 9.61 0.13 -10.30
CA ASN A 149 9.62 1.04 -11.45
C ASN A 149 8.81 0.48 -12.61
N ALA A 150 8.85 -0.83 -12.82
CA ALA A 150 8.02 -1.51 -13.81
C ALA A 150 6.53 -1.40 -13.49
N ALA A 151 6.12 -1.56 -12.23
CA ALA A 151 4.75 -1.38 -11.80
C ALA A 151 4.29 0.08 -11.99
N ALA A 152 5.11 1.05 -11.56
CA ALA A 152 4.81 2.47 -11.71
C ALA A 152 4.72 2.89 -13.18
N GLY A 153 5.66 2.46 -14.02
CA GLY A 153 5.67 2.73 -15.46
C GLY A 153 4.50 2.05 -16.18
N SER A 154 4.12 0.85 -15.75
CA SER A 154 2.98 0.11 -16.30
C SER A 154 1.64 0.74 -15.92
N LEU A 155 1.50 1.23 -14.69
CA LEU A 155 0.27 1.87 -14.23
C LEU A 155 0.07 3.26 -14.87
N ARG A 156 1.15 4.04 -15.00
CA ARG A 156 1.13 5.43 -15.47
C ARG A 156 1.22 5.55 -16.99
N GLN A 157 0.42 4.78 -17.71
CA GLN A 157 0.31 4.88 -19.17
C GLN A 157 -0.88 5.75 -19.54
N LEU A 158 -0.70 6.69 -20.48
CA LEU A 158 -1.80 7.49 -21.01
C LEU A 158 -2.76 6.62 -21.81
N ASP A 159 -2.23 5.69 -22.59
CA ASP A 159 -3.00 4.59 -23.18
C ASP A 159 -3.23 3.53 -22.10
N TYR A 160 -4.42 3.53 -21.53
CA TYR A 160 -4.81 2.57 -20.50
C TYR A 160 -4.83 1.12 -21.00
N ASN A 161 -4.84 0.85 -22.33
CA ASN A 161 -4.74 -0.50 -22.86
C ASN A 161 -3.37 -1.11 -22.56
N ILE A 162 -2.30 -0.30 -22.55
CA ILE A 162 -0.98 -0.74 -22.12
C ILE A 162 -1.00 -1.16 -20.64
N SER A 163 -1.59 -0.34 -19.76
CA SER A 163 -1.73 -0.71 -18.34
C SER A 163 -2.53 -2.00 -18.16
N ARG A 164 -3.63 -2.14 -18.92
CA ARG A 164 -4.52 -3.31 -18.86
C ARG A 164 -3.87 -4.60 -19.36
N SER A 165 -2.87 -4.52 -20.24
CA SER A 165 -2.11 -5.69 -20.70
C SER A 165 -1.04 -6.14 -19.71
N ARG A 166 -0.70 -5.32 -18.70
CA ARG A 166 0.34 -5.64 -17.71
C ARG A 166 -0.24 -6.48 -16.56
N PRO A 167 0.50 -7.49 -16.06
CA PRO A 167 0.07 -8.38 -14.98
C PRO A 167 0.21 -7.71 -13.59
N LEU A 168 -0.29 -6.48 -13.46
CA LEU A 168 -0.29 -5.76 -12.20
C LEU A 168 -1.14 -6.46 -11.16
N LYS A 169 -0.67 -6.45 -9.91
CA LYS A 169 -1.33 -7.03 -8.74
C LYS A 169 -1.55 -5.95 -7.69
N PHE A 170 -2.57 -6.13 -6.86
CA PHE A 170 -2.89 -5.22 -5.76
C PHE A 170 -3.07 -6.00 -4.46
N LEU A 171 -2.52 -5.51 -3.36
CA LEU A 171 -2.80 -6.00 -2.01
C LEU A 171 -3.15 -4.83 -1.10
N ALA A 172 -4.29 -4.95 -0.42
CA ALA A 172 -4.72 -3.94 0.54
C ALA A 172 -3.94 -4.06 1.84
N HIS A 173 -3.58 -2.92 2.42
CA HIS A 173 -2.88 -2.83 3.71
C HIS A 173 -3.53 -1.83 4.67
N GLY A 174 -4.58 -1.12 4.26
CA GLY A 174 -5.18 -0.12 5.12
C GLY A 174 -6.46 0.49 4.56
N LYS A 175 -7.00 1.42 5.32
CA LYS A 175 -8.16 2.21 4.91
C LYS A 175 -7.91 3.70 5.14
N GLY A 176 -8.59 4.51 4.36
CA GLY A 176 -8.79 5.93 4.61
C GLY A 176 -10.14 6.19 5.25
N LYS A 177 -10.88 7.19 4.75
CA LYS A 177 -12.23 7.53 5.21
C LYS A 177 -13.21 6.38 4.96
N SER A 178 -14.10 6.16 5.93
CA SER A 178 -15.19 5.19 5.81
C SER A 178 -16.44 5.71 6.51
N SER A 179 -17.61 5.49 5.93
CA SER A 179 -18.91 5.78 6.55
C SER A 179 -19.24 4.81 7.68
N LYS A 180 -18.64 3.61 7.69
CA LYS A 180 -18.74 2.63 8.78
C LYS A 180 -17.49 2.70 9.64
N LYS A 181 -17.66 2.73 10.96
CA LYS A 181 -16.55 2.63 11.93
C LYS A 181 -16.07 1.19 12.00
N PHE A 182 -14.77 1.01 11.97
CA PHE A 182 -14.09 -0.27 12.24
C PHE A 182 -13.29 -0.06 13.53
N PHE A 183 -13.78 -0.59 14.63
CA PHE A 183 -13.16 -0.42 15.95
C PHE A 183 -11.89 -1.26 16.12
N GLN A 184 -11.78 -2.36 15.37
CA GLN A 184 -10.64 -3.25 15.36
C GLN A 184 -10.16 -3.42 13.92
N PHE A 185 -8.84 -3.36 13.72
CA PHE A 185 -8.25 -3.43 12.39
C PHE A 185 -8.37 -4.82 11.77
N ASP A 186 -8.36 -5.87 12.58
CA ASP A 186 -8.60 -7.24 12.12
C ASP A 186 -10.03 -7.42 11.57
N LYS A 187 -11.03 -6.75 12.16
CA LYS A 187 -12.39 -6.74 11.60
C LYS A 187 -12.45 -6.05 10.24
N PHE A 188 -11.67 -4.99 10.05
CA PHE A 188 -11.52 -4.39 8.74
C PHE A 188 -10.93 -5.39 7.72
N TYR A 189 -9.87 -6.12 8.09
CA TYR A 189 -9.24 -7.12 7.24
C TYR A 189 -10.19 -8.29 6.88
N GLN A 190 -10.98 -8.79 7.84
CA GLN A 190 -12.01 -9.80 7.57
C GLN A 190 -13.06 -9.28 6.56
N ASN A 191 -13.45 -8.01 6.68
CA ASN A 191 -14.37 -7.40 5.72
C ASN A 191 -13.74 -7.25 4.32
N LEU A 192 -12.43 -6.95 4.20
CA LEU A 192 -11.77 -6.88 2.88
C LEU A 192 -11.94 -8.16 2.07
N GLU A 193 -11.76 -9.31 2.70
CA GLU A 193 -11.96 -10.62 2.05
C GLU A 193 -13.41 -10.81 1.58
N SER A 194 -14.40 -10.41 2.42
CA SER A 194 -15.82 -10.44 2.05
C SER A 194 -16.15 -9.47 0.91
N PHE A 195 -15.43 -8.35 0.79
CA PHE A 195 -15.57 -7.39 -0.31
C PHE A 195 -14.96 -7.90 -1.62
N GLY A 196 -14.16 -8.97 -1.56
CA GLY A 196 -13.42 -9.51 -2.70
C GLY A 196 -12.06 -8.84 -2.93
N ILE A 197 -11.52 -8.17 -1.91
CA ILE A 197 -10.21 -7.51 -1.97
C ILE A 197 -9.18 -8.35 -1.21
N LEU A 198 -8.05 -8.62 -1.85
CA LEU A 198 -6.98 -9.40 -1.26
C LEU A 198 -6.07 -8.54 -0.38
N ARG A 199 -5.57 -9.15 0.69
CA ARG A 199 -4.49 -8.64 1.53
C ARG A 199 -3.33 -9.61 1.59
N ASN A 200 -2.20 -9.19 2.15
CA ASN A 200 -1.09 -10.10 2.35
C ASN A 200 -1.47 -11.18 3.37
N LYS A 201 -1.27 -12.45 3.00
CA LYS A 201 -1.51 -13.60 3.89
C LYS A 201 -0.37 -13.80 4.90
N LEU A 202 0.83 -13.33 4.57
CA LEU A 202 1.96 -13.33 5.50
C LEU A 202 1.79 -12.18 6.48
N ASN A 203 1.23 -12.48 7.64
CA ASN A 203 0.97 -11.51 8.70
C ASN A 203 1.02 -12.17 10.07
N LEU A 204 1.26 -11.35 11.09
CA LEU A 204 1.25 -11.75 12.49
C LEU A 204 0.34 -10.80 13.28
N LYS A 205 -0.55 -11.35 14.09
CA LYS A 205 -1.32 -10.61 15.09
C LYS A 205 -0.82 -10.97 16.48
N THR A 206 -0.34 -10.00 17.25
CA THR A 206 0.23 -10.25 18.57
C THR A 206 0.20 -9.01 19.46
N THR A 207 0.29 -9.23 20.78
CA THR A 207 0.54 -8.18 21.80
C THR A 207 1.98 -8.21 22.31
N ASN A 208 2.83 -9.12 21.81
CA ASN A 208 4.18 -9.33 22.30
C ASN A 208 5.19 -8.74 21.29
N LEU A 209 5.90 -7.69 21.72
CA LEU A 209 6.89 -7.00 20.88
C LEU A 209 8.03 -7.92 20.42
N LYS A 210 8.46 -8.87 21.27
CA LYS A 210 9.48 -9.84 20.89
C LYS A 210 9.03 -10.68 19.68
N LEU A 211 7.78 -11.13 19.64
CA LEU A 211 7.23 -11.87 18.50
C LEU A 211 7.17 -11.02 17.24
N ILE A 212 6.97 -9.69 17.37
CA ILE A 212 7.03 -8.77 16.22
C ILE A 212 8.43 -8.77 15.63
N TYR A 213 9.45 -8.66 16.47
CA TYR A 213 10.84 -8.66 16.02
C TYR A 213 11.27 -10.02 15.44
N GLU A 214 10.83 -11.12 16.03
CA GLU A 214 11.05 -12.47 15.48
C GLU A 214 10.36 -12.63 14.11
N PHE A 215 9.14 -12.12 13.95
CA PHE A 215 8.43 -12.10 12.67
C PHE A 215 9.18 -11.28 11.61
N TYR A 216 9.68 -10.10 11.98
CA TYR A 216 10.54 -9.29 11.10
C TYR A 216 11.73 -10.11 10.57
N LYS A 217 12.48 -10.79 11.46
CA LYS A 217 13.60 -11.64 11.06
C LYS A 217 13.18 -12.80 10.15
N GLN A 218 12.03 -13.42 10.43
CA GLN A 218 11.50 -14.51 9.60
C GLN A 218 11.14 -14.01 8.19
N VAL A 219 10.55 -12.82 8.09
CA VAL A 219 10.20 -12.20 6.81
C VAL A 219 11.46 -11.81 6.04
N ASP A 220 12.46 -11.23 6.71
CA ASP A 220 13.72 -10.87 6.10
C ASP A 220 14.45 -12.08 5.52
N ASN A 221 14.53 -13.18 6.29
CA ASN A 221 15.10 -14.45 5.81
C ASN A 221 14.35 -15.04 4.60
N LYS A 222 13.05 -14.77 4.46
CA LYS A 222 12.24 -15.22 3.32
C LYS A 222 12.24 -14.25 2.14
N ARG A 223 12.84 -13.08 2.27
CA ARG A 223 12.78 -11.99 1.29
C ARG A 223 13.16 -12.43 -0.12
N SER A 224 14.20 -13.25 -0.26
CA SER A 224 14.65 -13.77 -1.56
C SER A 224 13.65 -14.74 -2.19
N SER A 225 12.92 -15.52 -1.39
CA SER A 225 11.96 -16.53 -1.84
C SER A 225 10.56 -15.97 -2.15
N LEU A 226 10.26 -14.74 -1.73
CA LEU A 226 9.00 -14.08 -2.05
C LEU A 226 8.99 -13.68 -3.53
N ASP A 227 7.88 -13.95 -4.22
CA ASP A 227 7.68 -13.53 -5.62
C ASP A 227 7.31 -12.04 -5.75
N TYR A 228 7.63 -11.23 -4.75
CA TYR A 228 7.51 -9.77 -4.75
C TYR A 228 8.58 -9.15 -3.86
N ASP A 229 8.95 -7.91 -4.15
CA ASP A 229 9.90 -7.17 -3.32
C ASP A 229 9.22 -6.55 -2.10
N ILE A 230 9.97 -6.46 -1.01
CA ILE A 230 9.54 -5.83 0.24
C ILE A 230 10.57 -4.79 0.68
N ASP A 231 10.06 -3.74 1.32
CA ASP A 231 10.81 -2.58 1.83
C ASP A 231 10.73 -2.49 3.37
N GLY A 232 10.37 -3.61 4.00
CA GLY A 232 10.25 -3.70 5.43
C GLY A 232 9.21 -4.71 5.86
#